data_857a8d95a863d9e797c6f607ecc9b25a
#
_entry.id   857a8d95a863d9e797c6f607ecc9b25a
#
_cell.length_a   1.000
_cell.length_b   1.000
_cell.length_c   1.000
_cell.angle_alpha   90.00
_cell.angle_beta   90.00
_cell.angle_gamma   90.00
#
_symmetry.space_group_name_H-M   'P 1'
#
loop_
_entity.id
_entity.type
_entity.pdbx_description
1 polymer ?
#
loop_
_entity_poly.entity_id
_entity_poly.type
_entity_poly.pdbx_seq_one_letter_code
_entity_poly.pdbx_strand_id
1 'polypeptide(L)'
;MASEIKVDTVSEKTSGSGVTIDGLLIKDGGISGDVSLIGTTPTFTIGDAGAEDAAIVFDGNAQDFYIALDDSADDLIIGLGSAVGTTPMLSFTEAKAAAFTGAVTMATTLGVTGAVTSAALTASGILKTDDATEATSTTDGSLQTDGGLSVVKDAVFGDDVKLLSDASVIHFGTNSEVTLTHSHDSGLLLKHTATADDKPINLVLQTGETDMAANDVIGKISFQAPDEGTGTDAILISAAIQARAEGDHSSSSNATSLDFMTGASEAAAKKMSLTSAGHLLPASDDAQDLGSGSLQWRDIYTGDLNLNNTRHRKNEVDGTSGSWTIQEGSNDLFLLNRINGKKYKFNLTEVQ
;
A
#
# COMPACT_ATOMS: atom_id res chain seq x y z
N MET A 1 34.18 37.25 -72.78
CA MET A 1 35.17 38.10 -72.07
C MET A 1 34.54 38.44 -70.74
N ALA A 2 35.20 38.15 -69.64
CA ALA A 2 34.76 38.62 -68.31
C ALA A 2 35.04 40.11 -68.26
N SER A 3 34.05 40.91 -67.91
CA SER A 3 34.22 42.36 -67.70
C SER A 3 34.58 42.55 -66.22
N GLU A 4 35.77 43.11 -65.96
CA GLU A 4 36.26 43.43 -64.64
C GLU A 4 36.39 44.94 -64.47
N ILE A 5 35.84 45.52 -63.38
CA ILE A 5 36.07 46.91 -63.04
C ILE A 5 37.03 46.89 -61.86
N LYS A 6 38.24 47.34 -61.96
CA LYS A 6 39.24 47.51 -60.92
C LYS A 6 39.29 48.96 -60.45
N VAL A 7 38.77 49.23 -59.26
CA VAL A 7 38.77 50.54 -58.64
C VAL A 7 39.08 50.40 -57.17
N ASP A 8 39.83 51.34 -56.59
CA ASP A 8 40.13 51.33 -55.14
C ASP A 8 38.92 51.78 -54.30
N THR A 9 38.04 52.57 -54.87
CA THR A 9 36.86 53.10 -54.20
C THR A 9 35.70 53.25 -55.15
N VAL A 10 34.52 52.78 -54.80
CA VAL A 10 33.25 53.10 -55.46
C VAL A 10 32.49 54.03 -54.58
N SER A 11 32.28 55.27 -54.96
CA SER A 11 31.53 56.29 -54.24
C SER A 11 30.20 56.56 -54.87
N GLU A 12 29.18 56.82 -54.04
CA GLU A 12 27.88 57.29 -54.60
C GLU A 12 28.01 58.63 -55.28
N LYS A 13 27.29 58.79 -56.36
CA LYS A 13 27.29 60.02 -57.17
C LYS A 13 26.46 61.11 -56.50
N THR A 14 25.42 60.72 -55.76
CA THR A 14 24.55 61.62 -55.04
C THR A 14 24.51 61.18 -53.59
N SER A 15 24.92 62.06 -52.70
CA SER A 15 24.98 61.76 -51.24
C SER A 15 23.63 61.21 -50.75
N GLY A 16 23.68 60.11 -50.02
CA GLY A 16 22.52 59.41 -49.46
C GLY A 16 21.76 58.49 -50.42
N SER A 17 22.25 58.30 -51.66
CA SER A 17 21.57 57.41 -52.67
C SER A 17 22.15 56.00 -52.68
N GLY A 18 23.37 55.78 -52.19
CA GLY A 18 24.06 54.49 -52.20
C GLY A 18 24.59 54.10 -53.56
N VAL A 19 25.21 52.94 -53.68
CA VAL A 19 25.68 52.32 -54.93
C VAL A 19 24.93 51.04 -55.20
N THR A 20 24.35 50.89 -56.36
CA THR A 20 23.67 49.66 -56.74
C THR A 20 24.57 48.87 -57.69
N ILE A 21 24.85 47.61 -57.30
CA ILE A 21 25.60 46.65 -58.14
C ILE A 21 24.66 45.48 -58.42
N ASP A 22 24.30 45.36 -59.72
CA ASP A 22 23.37 44.31 -60.16
C ASP A 22 22.08 44.16 -59.32
N GLY A 23 21.48 45.30 -59.01
CA GLY A 23 20.27 45.36 -58.15
C GLY A 23 20.49 45.42 -56.68
N LEU A 24 21.69 45.15 -56.15
CA LEU A 24 22.01 45.26 -54.72
C LEU A 24 22.40 46.69 -54.33
N LEU A 25 21.60 47.36 -53.53
CA LEU A 25 21.87 48.71 -53.05
C LEU A 25 22.74 48.64 -51.77
N ILE A 26 23.95 49.23 -51.83
CA ILE A 26 24.84 49.45 -50.73
C ILE A 26 24.75 50.92 -50.35
N LYS A 27 24.28 51.22 -49.14
CA LYS A 27 24.03 52.58 -48.68
C LYS A 27 24.27 52.69 -47.21
N ASP A 28 24.86 53.80 -46.75
CA ASP A 28 25.13 54.17 -45.38
C ASP A 28 25.84 53.06 -44.57
N GLY A 29 26.77 52.33 -45.23
CA GLY A 29 27.55 51.24 -44.63
C GLY A 29 26.83 49.89 -44.55
N GLY A 30 25.60 49.80 -45.04
CA GLY A 30 24.78 48.58 -45.05
C GLY A 30 24.31 48.16 -46.48
N ILE A 31 23.71 46.97 -46.53
CA ILE A 31 23.03 46.44 -47.70
C ILE A 31 21.55 46.67 -47.53
N SER A 32 20.90 47.36 -48.46
CA SER A 32 19.44 47.57 -48.40
C SER A 32 18.77 46.61 -49.36
N GLY A 33 17.95 45.71 -48.83
CA GLY A 33 17.25 44.64 -49.54
C GLY A 33 17.66 43.27 -49.10
N ASP A 34 17.13 42.25 -49.79
CA ASP A 34 17.39 40.85 -49.46
C ASP A 34 18.77 40.40 -49.97
N VAL A 35 19.52 39.69 -49.12
CA VAL A 35 20.76 39.03 -49.51
C VAL A 35 20.50 37.55 -49.65
N SER A 36 20.69 37.01 -50.85
CA SER A 36 20.51 35.59 -51.15
C SER A 36 21.85 34.96 -51.49
N LEU A 37 22.30 34.01 -50.68
CA LEU A 37 23.47 33.19 -50.99
C LEU A 37 23.05 32.00 -51.82
N ILE A 38 23.45 31.93 -53.10
CA ILE A 38 23.03 30.90 -54.04
C ILE A 38 24.23 30.06 -54.47
N GLY A 39 24.05 28.74 -54.53
CA GLY A 39 25.11 27.81 -54.96
C GLY A 39 24.88 26.39 -54.39
N THR A 40 25.75 25.48 -54.78
CA THR A 40 25.67 24.09 -54.37
C THR A 40 26.00 23.92 -52.87
N THR A 41 26.91 24.75 -52.34
CA THR A 41 27.35 24.81 -50.94
C THR A 41 27.58 26.26 -50.50
N PRO A 42 26.51 27.09 -50.40
CA PRO A 42 26.67 28.49 -50.02
C PRO A 42 27.11 28.60 -48.57
N THR A 43 28.08 29.49 -48.28
CA THR A 43 28.60 29.74 -46.94
C THR A 43 28.56 31.22 -46.64
N PHE A 44 28.09 31.59 -45.45
CA PHE A 44 28.22 32.93 -44.89
C PHE A 44 29.18 32.87 -43.71
N THR A 45 30.37 33.43 -43.84
CA THR A 45 31.39 33.37 -42.76
C THR A 45 31.39 34.70 -42.01
N ILE A 46 31.35 34.65 -40.70
CA ILE A 46 31.46 35.77 -39.79
C ILE A 46 32.67 35.50 -38.89
N GLY A 47 33.56 36.45 -38.79
CA GLY A 47 34.83 36.31 -38.06
C GLY A 47 35.99 35.92 -39.00
N ASP A 48 37.24 36.12 -38.51
CA ASP A 48 38.47 35.85 -39.23
C ASP A 48 39.38 34.79 -38.57
N ALA A 49 38.81 34.02 -37.62
CA ALA A 49 39.49 33.03 -36.77
C ALA A 49 40.45 33.66 -35.76
N GLY A 50 40.28 34.94 -35.42
CA GLY A 50 40.93 35.59 -34.29
C GLY A 50 40.24 35.27 -32.96
N ALA A 51 40.88 35.65 -31.85
CA ALA A 51 40.33 35.53 -30.49
C ALA A 51 39.31 36.65 -30.23
N GLU A 52 38.17 36.60 -30.92
CA GLU A 52 37.13 37.62 -30.89
C GLU A 52 35.72 37.00 -31.05
N ASP A 53 34.78 37.63 -30.39
CA ASP A 53 33.38 37.23 -30.51
C ASP A 53 32.86 37.52 -31.95
N ALA A 54 32.15 36.60 -32.54
CA ALA A 54 31.53 36.74 -33.84
C ALA A 54 29.99 36.61 -33.73
N ALA A 55 29.26 37.66 -34.10
CA ALA A 55 27.83 37.73 -33.84
C ALA A 55 26.98 38.16 -35.07
N ILE A 56 25.76 37.64 -35.13
CA ILE A 56 24.62 38.21 -35.83
C ILE A 56 23.73 38.88 -34.78
N VAL A 57 23.56 40.19 -34.86
CA VAL A 57 22.68 40.95 -33.98
C VAL A 57 21.38 41.29 -34.68
N PHE A 58 20.28 41.00 -34.08
CA PHE A 58 18.93 41.43 -34.43
C PHE A 58 18.64 42.70 -33.64
N ASP A 59 18.91 43.85 -34.26
CA ASP A 59 18.76 45.18 -33.66
C ASP A 59 17.27 45.56 -33.66
N GLY A 60 16.66 45.47 -32.50
CA GLY A 60 15.23 45.72 -32.26
C GLY A 60 14.99 47.04 -31.55
N ASN A 61 13.85 47.67 -31.76
CA ASN A 61 13.52 48.95 -31.15
C ASN A 61 13.43 48.90 -29.62
N ALA A 62 13.03 47.77 -29.02
CA ALA A 62 12.85 47.63 -27.56
C ALA A 62 13.92 46.69 -26.94
N GLN A 63 14.34 45.68 -27.67
CA GLN A 63 15.26 44.65 -27.19
C GLN A 63 16.01 44.05 -28.38
N ASP A 64 17.31 43.99 -28.26
CA ASP A 64 18.19 43.28 -29.19
C ASP A 64 18.30 41.79 -28.81
N PHE A 65 18.53 40.99 -29.82
CA PHE A 65 18.90 39.58 -29.70
C PHE A 65 20.13 39.29 -30.56
N TYR A 66 20.91 38.32 -30.12
CA TYR A 66 22.03 37.85 -30.93
C TYR A 66 22.11 36.35 -31.02
N ILE A 67 22.75 35.89 -32.12
CA ILE A 67 23.31 34.55 -32.25
C ILE A 67 24.80 34.75 -32.47
N ALA A 68 25.63 34.18 -31.59
CA ALA A 68 27.04 34.50 -31.60
C ALA A 68 27.91 33.30 -31.18
N LEU A 69 29.17 33.33 -31.61
CA LEU A 69 30.26 32.59 -30.97
C LEU A 69 30.84 33.49 -29.84
N ASP A 70 30.82 32.99 -28.64
CA ASP A 70 31.55 33.59 -27.51
C ASP A 70 32.93 32.94 -27.43
N ASP A 71 33.96 33.65 -27.92
CA ASP A 71 35.31 33.11 -27.96
C ASP A 71 35.88 32.82 -26.58
N SER A 72 35.51 33.62 -25.60
CA SER A 72 35.99 33.46 -24.23
C SER A 72 35.49 32.17 -23.53
N ALA A 73 34.36 31.63 -23.99
CA ALA A 73 33.74 30.41 -23.49
C ALA A 73 33.78 29.22 -24.46
N ASP A 74 34.21 29.48 -25.73
CA ASP A 74 34.14 28.54 -26.84
C ASP A 74 32.71 28.02 -27.10
N ASP A 75 31.69 28.86 -26.82
CA ASP A 75 30.26 28.49 -26.91
C ASP A 75 29.55 29.19 -28.09
N LEU A 76 28.69 28.46 -28.81
CA LEU A 76 27.68 29.06 -29.64
C LEU A 76 26.47 29.44 -28.82
N ILE A 77 26.15 30.74 -28.73
CA ILE A 77 25.12 31.26 -27.85
C ILE A 77 24.01 32.03 -28.54
N ILE A 78 22.82 32.00 -27.98
CA ILE A 78 21.70 32.88 -28.31
C ILE A 78 21.39 33.68 -27.05
N GLY A 79 21.37 35.01 -27.16
CA GLY A 79 21.21 35.87 -25.98
C GLY A 79 20.46 37.16 -26.21
N LEU A 80 20.31 37.93 -25.16
CA LEU A 80 19.70 39.27 -25.15
C LEU A 80 20.77 40.36 -25.17
N GLY A 81 20.42 41.49 -25.84
CA GLY A 81 21.32 42.62 -26.01
C GLY A 81 22.20 42.48 -27.27
N SER A 82 23.19 43.37 -27.36
CA SER A 82 24.16 43.38 -28.47
C SER A 82 25.58 42.98 -28.03
N ALA A 83 25.79 42.78 -26.73
CA ALA A 83 27.08 42.37 -26.16
C ALA A 83 27.11 40.86 -25.93
N VAL A 84 27.90 40.13 -26.67
CA VAL A 84 28.07 38.69 -26.61
C VAL A 84 28.51 38.24 -25.23
N GLY A 85 28.02 37.09 -24.76
CA GLY A 85 28.37 36.48 -23.48
C GLY A 85 27.74 37.09 -22.25
N THR A 86 27.12 38.29 -22.35
CA THR A 86 26.62 39.02 -21.18
C THR A 86 25.30 38.46 -20.63
N THR A 87 24.36 38.11 -21.52
CA THR A 87 23.02 37.62 -21.16
C THR A 87 22.62 36.43 -22.04
N PRO A 88 23.32 35.30 -21.98
CA PRO A 88 22.97 34.12 -22.78
C PRO A 88 21.64 33.52 -22.29
N MET A 89 20.77 33.12 -23.21
CA MET A 89 19.53 32.37 -22.94
C MET A 89 19.70 30.89 -23.25
N LEU A 90 20.49 30.59 -24.30
CA LEU A 90 20.82 29.25 -24.73
C LEU A 90 22.28 29.21 -25.17
N SER A 91 23.05 28.30 -24.61
CA SER A 91 24.43 28.02 -25.01
C SER A 91 24.54 26.59 -25.55
N PHE A 92 25.36 26.43 -26.61
CA PHE A 92 25.82 25.12 -27.08
C PHE A 92 27.32 25.07 -26.85
N THR A 93 27.72 24.25 -25.86
CA THR A 93 29.12 24.17 -25.44
C THR A 93 29.95 23.28 -26.36
N GLU A 94 31.28 23.41 -26.34
CA GLU A 94 32.21 22.51 -27.05
C GLU A 94 32.03 21.05 -26.61
N ALA A 95 31.57 20.79 -25.35
CA ALA A 95 31.24 19.47 -24.83
C ALA A 95 29.92 18.90 -25.37
N LYS A 96 29.28 19.57 -26.37
CA LYS A 96 28.01 19.20 -27.02
C LYS A 96 26.79 19.22 -26.07
N ALA A 97 26.86 20.01 -25.02
CA ALA A 97 25.72 20.26 -24.15
C ALA A 97 24.93 21.49 -24.63
N ALA A 98 23.61 21.47 -24.45
CA ALA A 98 22.75 22.65 -24.57
C ALA A 98 22.32 23.08 -23.15
N ALA A 99 22.64 24.33 -22.79
CA ALA A 99 22.29 24.92 -21.50
C ALA A 99 21.28 26.07 -21.69
N PHE A 100 20.14 25.99 -21.00
CA PHE A 100 19.16 27.07 -20.90
C PHE A 100 19.30 27.78 -19.58
N THR A 101 19.47 29.10 -19.60
CA THR A 101 19.58 29.91 -18.37
C THR A 101 18.23 30.30 -17.77
N GLY A 102 17.14 30.13 -18.53
CA GLY A 102 15.77 30.42 -18.10
C GLY A 102 14.86 29.22 -18.17
N ALA A 103 13.57 29.43 -17.87
CA ALA A 103 12.54 28.41 -17.98
C ALA A 103 12.33 27.98 -19.43
N VAL A 104 12.25 26.68 -19.65
CA VAL A 104 11.87 26.10 -20.96
C VAL A 104 10.40 25.71 -20.90
N THR A 105 9.57 26.32 -21.79
CA THR A 105 8.15 25.99 -21.91
C THR A 105 7.92 25.23 -23.21
N MET A 106 7.31 24.05 -23.09
CA MET A 106 6.90 23.23 -24.23
C MET A 106 5.39 23.20 -24.31
N ALA A 107 4.84 23.55 -25.45
CA ALA A 107 3.39 23.60 -25.64
C ALA A 107 2.75 22.20 -25.77
N THR A 108 3.53 21.17 -26.09
CA THR A 108 3.02 19.81 -26.28
C THR A 108 3.83 18.79 -25.47
N THR A 109 4.82 18.16 -26.05
CA THR A 109 5.60 17.06 -25.44
C THR A 109 7.08 17.33 -25.45
N LEU A 110 7.76 16.91 -24.39
CA LEU A 110 9.22 16.76 -24.33
C LEU A 110 9.55 15.27 -24.49
N GLY A 111 10.18 14.89 -25.59
CA GLY A 111 10.73 13.55 -25.79
C GLY A 111 12.18 13.49 -25.28
N VAL A 112 12.47 12.64 -24.33
CA VAL A 112 13.83 12.38 -23.84
C VAL A 112 14.10 10.88 -24.01
N THR A 113 15.14 10.54 -24.77
CA THR A 113 15.53 9.14 -25.02
C THR A 113 16.50 8.60 -23.97
N GLY A 114 17.06 9.46 -23.13
CA GLY A 114 17.97 9.13 -22.03
C GLY A 114 17.36 9.41 -20.67
N ALA A 115 18.18 9.32 -19.62
CA ALA A 115 17.77 9.67 -18.27
C ALA A 115 17.47 11.16 -18.11
N VAL A 116 16.47 11.50 -17.31
CA VAL A 116 16.19 12.85 -16.83
C VAL A 116 16.78 12.98 -15.43
N THR A 117 17.77 13.86 -15.27
CA THR A 117 18.34 14.21 -13.95
C THR A 117 17.82 15.59 -13.55
N SER A 118 17.14 15.68 -12.43
CA SER A 118 16.61 16.94 -11.89
C SER A 118 16.75 17.00 -10.38
N ALA A 119 16.91 18.22 -9.81
CA ALA A 119 16.88 18.40 -8.36
C ALA A 119 15.49 18.17 -7.77
N ALA A 120 14.43 18.47 -8.53
CA ALA A 120 13.04 18.19 -8.17
C ALA A 120 12.24 17.99 -9.47
N LEU A 121 11.29 17.07 -9.43
CA LEU A 121 10.27 16.88 -10.46
C LEU A 121 8.90 17.18 -9.85
N THR A 122 8.22 18.22 -10.38
CA THR A 122 6.86 18.56 -9.97
C THR A 122 5.92 18.31 -11.14
N ALA A 123 4.98 17.40 -10.98
CA ALA A 123 3.90 17.14 -11.92
C ALA A 123 2.58 17.73 -11.39
N SER A 124 1.95 18.64 -12.12
CA SER A 124 0.60 19.15 -11.77
C SER A 124 -0.52 18.20 -12.22
N GLY A 125 -0.20 17.19 -12.99
CA GLY A 125 -1.08 16.13 -13.48
C GLY A 125 -0.63 14.76 -13.01
N ILE A 126 -1.01 13.73 -13.77
CA ILE A 126 -0.66 12.33 -13.49
C ILE A 126 0.80 12.08 -13.89
N LEU A 127 1.59 11.52 -12.96
CA LEU A 127 2.87 10.89 -13.29
C LEU A 127 2.61 9.41 -13.56
N LYS A 128 2.81 8.99 -14.81
CA LYS A 128 2.57 7.61 -15.25
C LYS A 128 3.88 6.98 -15.71
N THR A 129 4.14 5.77 -15.25
CA THR A 129 5.15 4.87 -15.80
C THR A 129 4.44 3.76 -16.58
N ASP A 130 4.87 3.49 -17.80
CA ASP A 130 4.32 2.42 -18.66
C ASP A 130 5.19 1.15 -18.62
N ASP A 131 6.26 1.15 -17.84
CA ASP A 131 7.08 -0.03 -17.59
C ASP A 131 6.30 -1.02 -16.72
N ALA A 132 6.24 -2.28 -17.13
CA ALA A 132 5.52 -3.35 -16.48
C ALA A 132 6.46 -4.26 -15.64
N THR A 133 7.66 -3.80 -15.30
CA THR A 133 8.60 -4.55 -14.48
C THR A 133 8.06 -4.69 -13.06
N GLU A 134 7.86 -5.93 -12.63
CA GLU A 134 7.42 -6.26 -11.27
C GLU A 134 8.54 -6.01 -10.26
N ALA A 135 8.20 -5.43 -9.11
CA ALA A 135 9.15 -5.24 -8.01
C ALA A 135 9.29 -6.53 -7.20
N THR A 136 10.48 -7.13 -7.24
CA THR A 136 10.84 -8.33 -6.45
C THR A 136 11.81 -8.02 -5.32
N SER A 137 12.46 -6.87 -5.37
CA SER A 137 13.43 -6.36 -4.40
C SER A 137 13.30 -4.84 -4.25
N THR A 138 14.18 -4.22 -3.48
CA THR A 138 14.25 -2.76 -3.32
C THR A 138 14.98 -2.05 -4.47
N THR A 139 15.51 -2.78 -5.44
CA THR A 139 16.35 -2.25 -6.52
C THR A 139 15.81 -2.56 -7.91
N ASP A 140 14.58 -3.03 -8.02
CA ASP A 140 13.86 -3.31 -9.26
C ASP A 140 12.45 -2.73 -9.23
N GLY A 141 11.71 -2.89 -10.33
CA GLY A 141 10.38 -2.30 -10.49
C GLY A 141 10.39 -0.98 -11.27
N SER A 142 9.23 -0.59 -11.78
CA SER A 142 9.05 0.57 -12.66
C SER A 142 9.10 1.93 -11.95
N LEU A 143 8.95 1.97 -10.63
CA LEU A 143 9.14 3.15 -9.78
C LEU A 143 9.99 2.77 -8.58
N GLN A 144 11.17 3.38 -8.46
CA GLN A 144 12.11 3.14 -7.37
C GLN A 144 12.35 4.43 -6.60
N THR A 145 12.42 4.36 -5.27
CA THR A 145 12.76 5.47 -4.39
C THR A 145 13.80 5.00 -3.37
N ASP A 146 14.93 5.70 -3.27
CA ASP A 146 15.95 5.42 -2.25
C ASP A 146 15.55 5.92 -0.86
N GLY A 147 14.52 6.75 -0.80
CA GLY A 147 13.95 7.30 0.43
C GLY A 147 12.51 6.83 0.65
N GLY A 148 11.83 7.48 1.57
CA GLY A 148 10.42 7.20 1.86
C GLY A 148 9.46 7.68 0.77
N LEU A 149 8.33 7.01 0.63
CA LEU A 149 7.18 7.47 -0.15
C LEU A 149 6.15 8.08 0.80
N SER A 150 5.77 9.34 0.57
CA SER A 150 4.69 10.01 1.31
C SER A 150 3.47 10.21 0.42
N VAL A 151 2.33 9.68 0.84
CA VAL A 151 1.05 9.81 0.16
C VAL A 151 0.05 10.49 1.09
N VAL A 152 -0.47 11.66 0.69
CA VAL A 152 -1.37 12.46 1.55
C VAL A 152 -2.78 11.87 1.63
N LYS A 153 -3.20 11.14 0.60
CA LYS A 153 -4.51 10.48 0.51
C LYS A 153 -4.33 8.97 0.41
N ASP A 154 -5.19 8.33 -0.34
CA ASP A 154 -5.20 6.89 -0.49
C ASP A 154 -4.07 6.39 -1.41
N ALA A 155 -3.51 5.22 -1.11
CA ALA A 155 -2.72 4.41 -2.01
C ALA A 155 -3.51 3.15 -2.37
N VAL A 156 -3.64 2.86 -3.67
CA VAL A 156 -4.32 1.68 -4.19
C VAL A 156 -3.29 0.76 -4.83
N PHE A 157 -3.19 -0.45 -4.31
CA PHE A 157 -2.33 -1.50 -4.84
C PHE A 157 -3.22 -2.53 -5.55
N GLY A 158 -2.89 -2.85 -6.81
CA GLY A 158 -3.66 -3.81 -7.62
C GLY A 158 -3.27 -5.26 -7.37
N ASP A 159 -2.17 -5.48 -6.66
CA ASP A 159 -1.61 -6.80 -6.33
C ASP A 159 -0.98 -6.76 -4.93
N ASP A 160 0.12 -7.44 -4.69
CA ASP A 160 0.75 -7.62 -3.40
C ASP A 160 1.40 -6.35 -2.82
N VAL A 161 1.44 -6.26 -1.49
CA VAL A 161 2.32 -5.36 -0.73
C VAL A 161 3.36 -6.21 0.00
N LYS A 162 4.63 -6.08 -0.37
CA LYS A 162 5.76 -6.82 0.22
C LYS A 162 6.51 -5.93 1.23
N LEU A 163 6.49 -6.31 2.50
CA LEU A 163 7.26 -5.69 3.58
C LEU A 163 8.44 -6.59 3.92
N LEU A 164 9.63 -6.29 3.42
CA LEU A 164 10.78 -7.22 3.43
C LEU A 164 11.61 -7.21 4.72
N SER A 165 11.39 -6.28 5.62
CA SER A 165 12.13 -6.23 6.89
C SER A 165 11.59 -7.24 7.90
N ASP A 166 12.49 -7.95 8.59
CA ASP A 166 12.15 -8.90 9.67
C ASP A 166 11.48 -8.26 10.90
N ALA A 167 11.46 -6.94 10.95
CA ALA A 167 10.79 -6.15 11.99
C ALA A 167 9.87 -5.10 11.39
N SER A 168 9.28 -5.37 10.20
CA SER A 168 8.38 -4.42 9.56
C SER A 168 7.14 -4.16 10.41
N VAL A 169 6.71 -2.89 10.44
CA VAL A 169 5.58 -2.42 11.24
C VAL A 169 4.62 -1.62 10.40
N ILE A 170 3.34 -1.95 10.48
CA ILE A 170 2.24 -1.09 10.00
C ILE A 170 1.72 -0.32 11.19
N HIS A 171 1.75 1.01 11.12
CA HIS A 171 1.28 1.92 12.16
C HIS A 171 -0.12 2.43 11.84
N PHE A 172 -1.01 2.45 12.84
CA PHE A 172 -2.36 3.00 12.75
C PHE A 172 -2.51 4.16 13.75
N GLY A 173 -3.15 5.25 13.28
CA GLY A 173 -3.36 6.46 14.05
C GLY A 173 -2.19 7.45 14.00
N THR A 174 -2.48 8.72 14.24
CA THR A 174 -1.49 9.83 14.17
C THR A 174 -0.29 9.64 15.10
N ASN A 175 -0.51 9.00 16.25
CA ASN A 175 0.53 8.72 17.24
C ASN A 175 0.95 7.25 17.25
N SER A 176 0.61 6.49 16.20
CA SER A 176 0.88 5.06 16.12
C SER A 176 0.30 4.28 17.31
N GLU A 177 -0.94 4.58 17.69
CA GLU A 177 -1.60 3.98 18.86
C GLU A 177 -1.72 2.47 18.75
N VAL A 178 -1.92 1.95 17.53
CA VAL A 178 -1.96 0.52 17.26
C VAL A 178 -0.91 0.17 16.22
N THR A 179 -0.20 -0.92 16.43
CA THR A 179 0.79 -1.46 15.49
C THR A 179 0.50 -2.91 15.16
N LEU A 180 0.74 -3.27 13.87
CA LEU A 180 0.85 -4.66 13.43
C LEU A 180 2.31 -4.90 13.02
N THR A 181 3.00 -5.73 13.78
CA THR A 181 4.44 -5.94 13.64
C THR A 181 4.72 -7.38 13.20
N HIS A 182 5.58 -7.55 12.20
CA HIS A 182 6.19 -8.85 11.91
C HIS A 182 7.17 -9.20 13.04
N SER A 183 6.96 -10.32 13.70
CA SER A 183 7.88 -10.89 14.69
C SER A 183 8.59 -12.07 14.06
N HIS A 184 9.89 -11.92 13.80
CA HIS A 184 10.71 -12.93 13.12
C HIS A 184 10.52 -14.32 13.76
N ASP A 185 10.31 -15.33 12.93
CA ASP A 185 10.05 -16.73 13.31
C ASP A 185 8.84 -16.97 14.24
N SER A 186 8.04 -15.93 14.57
CA SER A 186 6.92 -16.04 15.50
C SER A 186 5.56 -15.73 14.88
N GLY A 187 5.46 -14.74 13.96
CA GLY A 187 4.22 -14.35 13.32
C GLY A 187 3.91 -12.85 13.40
N LEU A 188 2.67 -12.48 13.65
CA LEU A 188 2.20 -11.10 13.69
C LEU A 188 1.81 -10.70 15.11
N LEU A 189 2.34 -9.58 15.59
CA LEU A 189 2.01 -8.95 16.87
C LEU A 189 1.12 -7.73 16.64
N LEU A 190 -0.14 -7.80 17.06
CA LEU A 190 -1.04 -6.66 17.16
C LEU A 190 -0.92 -6.05 18.55
N LYS A 191 -0.53 -4.77 18.65
CA LYS A 191 -0.22 -4.11 19.91
C LYS A 191 -0.84 -2.72 20.00
N HIS A 192 -1.42 -2.39 21.17
CA HIS A 192 -1.69 -1.02 21.59
C HIS A 192 -0.43 -0.43 22.22
N THR A 193 0.01 0.75 21.82
CA THR A 193 1.30 1.34 22.22
C THR A 193 1.23 2.16 23.52
N ALA A 194 0.02 2.62 23.91
CA ALA A 194 -0.12 3.38 25.14
C ALA A 194 0.20 2.55 26.39
N THR A 195 0.88 3.17 27.34
CA THR A 195 1.31 2.57 28.61
C THR A 195 0.44 2.94 29.82
N ALA A 196 -0.59 3.79 29.60
CA ALA A 196 -1.56 4.16 30.63
C ALA A 196 -2.44 2.97 31.01
N ASP A 197 -3.06 3.07 32.19
CA ASP A 197 -4.04 2.09 32.68
C ASP A 197 -5.26 2.00 31.74
N ASP A 198 -5.93 0.85 31.72
CA ASP A 198 -7.14 0.57 30.91
C ASP A 198 -6.99 0.84 29.40
N LYS A 199 -5.89 0.38 28.80
CA LYS A 199 -5.63 0.45 27.35
C LYS A 199 -5.47 -0.95 26.71
N PRO A 200 -6.52 -1.79 26.75
CA PRO A 200 -6.46 -3.10 26.11
C PRO A 200 -6.38 -2.99 24.59
N ILE A 201 -5.79 -3.97 23.97
CA ILE A 201 -5.95 -4.17 22.52
C ILE A 201 -7.27 -4.92 22.27
N ASN A 202 -8.08 -4.45 21.34
CA ASN A 202 -9.31 -5.10 20.94
C ASN A 202 -9.19 -5.56 19.48
N LEU A 203 -9.48 -6.84 19.24
CA LEU A 203 -9.73 -7.38 17.90
C LEU A 203 -11.23 -7.65 17.77
N VAL A 204 -11.93 -6.86 16.97
CA VAL A 204 -13.36 -6.98 16.74
C VAL A 204 -13.57 -7.64 15.38
N LEU A 205 -14.22 -8.81 15.38
CA LEU A 205 -14.70 -9.46 14.17
C LEU A 205 -16.19 -9.12 14.01
N GLN A 206 -16.51 -8.32 13.01
CA GLN A 206 -17.87 -7.82 12.75
C GLN A 206 -18.34 -8.26 11.37
N THR A 207 -19.50 -8.91 11.29
CA THR A 207 -20.14 -9.16 10.00
C THR A 207 -20.74 -7.87 9.42
N GLY A 208 -20.85 -7.81 8.10
CA GLY A 208 -21.61 -6.75 7.41
C GLY A 208 -23.10 -7.07 7.23
N GLU A 209 -23.57 -8.19 7.77
CA GLU A 209 -24.97 -8.60 7.69
C GLU A 209 -25.85 -7.68 8.53
N THR A 210 -27.01 -7.29 8.00
CA THR A 210 -27.95 -6.36 8.64
C THR A 210 -29.20 -7.03 9.21
N ASP A 211 -29.36 -8.35 9.01
CA ASP A 211 -30.51 -9.15 9.46
C ASP A 211 -30.00 -10.45 10.10
N MET A 212 -29.47 -10.33 11.32
CA MET A 212 -28.93 -11.46 12.08
C MET A 212 -30.04 -12.34 12.62
N ALA A 213 -30.14 -13.55 12.08
CA ALA A 213 -31.11 -14.57 12.46
C ALA A 213 -30.47 -15.72 13.27
N ALA A 214 -31.29 -16.62 13.76
CA ALA A 214 -30.84 -17.81 14.49
C ALA A 214 -29.88 -18.66 13.63
N ASN A 215 -28.74 -19.01 14.20
CA ASN A 215 -27.60 -19.75 13.60
C ASN A 215 -26.68 -18.97 12.68
N ASP A 216 -26.90 -17.70 12.45
CA ASP A 216 -25.96 -16.88 11.70
C ASP A 216 -24.63 -16.72 12.44
N VAL A 217 -23.53 -16.72 11.70
CA VAL A 217 -22.19 -16.63 12.24
C VAL A 217 -21.72 -15.19 12.23
N ILE A 218 -21.49 -14.62 13.40
CA ILE A 218 -21.01 -13.23 13.56
C ILE A 218 -19.53 -13.12 13.20
N GLY A 219 -18.72 -14.09 13.64
CA GLY A 219 -17.29 -14.15 13.39
C GLY A 219 -16.70 -15.50 13.81
N LYS A 220 -15.55 -15.83 13.21
CA LYS A 220 -14.88 -17.11 13.42
C LYS A 220 -13.36 -16.94 13.35
N ILE A 221 -12.67 -17.58 14.28
CA ILE A 221 -11.21 -17.77 14.25
C ILE A 221 -10.97 -19.24 13.93
N SER A 222 -10.30 -19.54 12.82
CA SER A 222 -10.05 -20.90 12.35
C SER A 222 -8.57 -21.24 12.43
N PHE A 223 -8.28 -22.50 12.71
CA PHE A 223 -6.94 -23.08 12.77
C PHE A 223 -6.87 -24.19 11.71
N GLN A 224 -5.90 -24.07 10.81
CA GLN A 224 -5.72 -24.98 9.69
C GLN A 224 -4.24 -25.37 9.59
N ALA A 225 -3.97 -26.65 9.40
CA ALA A 225 -2.63 -27.11 9.11
C ALA A 225 -2.23 -26.73 7.68
N PRO A 226 -0.93 -26.58 7.38
CA PRO A 226 -0.48 -26.42 5.99
C PRO A 226 -0.78 -27.67 5.17
N ASP A 227 -0.68 -27.55 3.85
CA ASP A 227 -0.85 -28.67 2.92
C ASP A 227 0.24 -29.74 3.16
N GLU A 228 -0.17 -30.90 3.68
CA GLU A 228 0.71 -32.06 3.95
C GLU A 228 0.85 -32.99 2.73
N GLY A 229 0.62 -32.49 1.53
CA GLY A 229 1.00 -33.13 0.27
C GLY A 229 0.13 -34.30 -0.21
N THR A 230 -0.52 -35.08 0.65
CA THR A 230 -1.36 -36.20 0.24
C THR A 230 -2.53 -36.44 1.21
N GLY A 231 -3.63 -35.77 1.00
CA GLY A 231 -4.82 -36.06 1.78
C GLY A 231 -5.77 -34.89 1.84
N THR A 232 -7.02 -35.11 1.58
CA THR A 232 -8.06 -34.10 1.61
C THR A 232 -8.34 -33.60 3.03
N ASP A 233 -8.10 -34.44 4.05
CA ASP A 233 -8.42 -34.12 5.45
C ASP A 233 -7.37 -33.19 6.09
N ALA A 234 -6.11 -33.28 5.67
CA ALA A 234 -5.01 -32.48 6.23
C ALA A 234 -5.18 -30.96 5.97
N ILE A 235 -5.82 -30.61 4.85
CA ILE A 235 -6.05 -29.19 4.46
C ILE A 235 -7.37 -28.63 4.99
N LEU A 236 -8.16 -29.40 5.73
CA LEU A 236 -9.41 -28.92 6.31
C LEU A 236 -9.13 -28.07 7.56
N ILE A 237 -10.07 -27.17 7.89
CA ILE A 237 -10.04 -26.44 9.15
C ILE A 237 -10.15 -27.46 10.30
N SER A 238 -9.09 -27.61 11.08
CA SER A 238 -8.97 -28.63 12.14
C SER A 238 -9.64 -28.21 13.45
N ALA A 239 -9.64 -26.89 13.73
CA ALA A 239 -10.29 -26.33 14.93
C ALA A 239 -10.78 -24.91 14.67
N ALA A 240 -11.75 -24.44 15.44
CA ALA A 240 -12.22 -23.06 15.40
C ALA A 240 -12.89 -22.62 16.69
N ILE A 241 -12.94 -21.31 16.92
CA ILE A 241 -13.82 -20.64 17.87
C ILE A 241 -14.74 -19.72 17.07
N GLN A 242 -16.06 -19.81 17.30
CA GLN A 242 -17.08 -19.14 16.49
C GLN A 242 -18.12 -18.49 17.39
N ALA A 243 -18.47 -17.24 17.10
CA ALA A 243 -19.64 -16.58 17.68
C ALA A 243 -20.85 -16.79 16.75
N ARG A 244 -21.95 -17.32 17.29
CA ARG A 244 -23.14 -17.68 16.53
C ARG A 244 -24.41 -17.17 17.22
N ALA A 245 -25.28 -16.50 16.47
CA ALA A 245 -26.57 -16.01 16.96
C ALA A 245 -27.47 -17.17 17.42
N GLU A 246 -28.08 -17.03 18.60
CA GLU A 246 -29.04 -18.00 19.15
C GLU A 246 -30.46 -17.73 18.68
N GLY A 247 -30.73 -16.53 18.18
CA GLY A 247 -32.00 -16.06 17.64
C GLY A 247 -31.82 -14.77 16.87
N ASP A 248 -32.92 -14.20 16.41
CA ASP A 248 -32.91 -12.91 15.70
C ASP A 248 -32.39 -11.82 16.64
N HIS A 249 -31.42 -11.05 16.16
CA HIS A 249 -30.94 -9.88 16.89
C HIS A 249 -31.91 -8.71 16.73
N SER A 250 -32.07 -7.92 17.79
CA SER A 250 -32.98 -6.80 17.81
C SER A 250 -32.47 -5.69 18.73
N SER A 251 -33.20 -4.60 18.86
CA SER A 251 -32.87 -3.54 19.83
C SER A 251 -32.83 -4.00 21.30
N SER A 252 -33.35 -5.18 21.62
CA SER A 252 -33.43 -5.73 22.98
C SER A 252 -32.80 -7.12 23.12
N SER A 253 -32.26 -7.68 22.06
CA SER A 253 -31.64 -9.03 22.06
C SER A 253 -30.43 -9.08 21.14
N ASN A 254 -29.31 -9.57 21.67
CA ASN A 254 -28.12 -9.96 20.96
C ASN A 254 -27.63 -11.33 21.44
N ALA A 255 -28.56 -12.23 21.75
CA ALA A 255 -28.25 -13.53 22.29
C ALA A 255 -27.33 -14.33 21.35
N THR A 256 -26.13 -14.63 21.84
CA THR A 256 -25.05 -15.23 21.06
C THR A 256 -24.37 -16.34 21.85
N SER A 257 -24.10 -17.46 21.22
CA SER A 257 -23.25 -18.52 21.75
C SER A 257 -21.83 -18.41 21.23
N LEU A 258 -20.89 -18.86 22.05
CA LEU A 258 -19.51 -19.09 21.65
C LEU A 258 -19.31 -20.60 21.47
N ASP A 259 -19.14 -21.04 20.21
CA ASP A 259 -18.97 -22.43 19.85
C ASP A 259 -17.49 -22.81 19.78
N PHE A 260 -17.11 -23.94 20.39
CA PHE A 260 -15.78 -24.55 20.30
C PHE A 260 -15.87 -25.73 19.33
N MET A 261 -15.01 -25.70 18.30
CA MET A 261 -15.08 -26.61 17.17
C MET A 261 -13.77 -27.37 17.01
N THR A 262 -13.84 -28.68 16.78
CA THR A 262 -12.71 -29.53 16.40
C THR A 262 -13.13 -30.58 15.39
N GLY A 263 -12.20 -31.05 14.56
CA GLY A 263 -12.37 -32.16 13.64
C GLY A 263 -11.38 -33.29 13.96
N ALA A 264 -11.64 -34.48 13.45
CA ALA A 264 -10.73 -35.63 13.52
C ALA A 264 -10.23 -35.99 12.09
N SER A 265 -11.17 -36.27 11.18
CA SER A 265 -10.95 -36.50 9.75
C SER A 265 -11.94 -35.72 8.88
N GLU A 266 -12.67 -34.83 9.48
CA GLU A 266 -13.62 -33.91 8.83
C GLU A 266 -13.27 -32.46 9.19
N ALA A 267 -13.90 -31.52 8.49
CA ALA A 267 -13.82 -30.10 8.87
C ALA A 267 -14.34 -29.91 10.31
N ALA A 268 -13.72 -29.01 11.05
CA ALA A 268 -14.05 -28.72 12.44
C ALA A 268 -15.55 -28.44 12.60
N ALA A 269 -16.19 -29.23 13.44
CA ALA A 269 -17.59 -29.12 13.82
C ALA A 269 -17.68 -28.78 15.33
N LYS A 270 -18.82 -28.18 15.71
CA LYS A 270 -19.07 -27.81 17.09
C LYS A 270 -19.02 -29.04 17.99
N LYS A 271 -18.26 -28.97 19.09
CA LYS A 271 -18.21 -29.99 20.16
C LYS A 271 -18.84 -29.49 21.45
N MET A 272 -18.74 -28.19 21.74
CA MET A 272 -19.43 -27.55 22.88
C MET A 272 -19.71 -26.08 22.61
N SER A 273 -20.63 -25.49 23.37
CA SER A 273 -20.99 -24.08 23.30
C SER A 273 -21.12 -23.48 24.70
N LEU A 274 -20.64 -22.24 24.85
CA LEU A 274 -21.06 -21.36 25.96
C LEU A 274 -22.22 -20.50 25.40
N THR A 275 -23.43 -20.71 25.99
CA THR A 275 -24.64 -20.00 25.55
C THR A 275 -24.72 -18.59 26.11
N SER A 276 -25.63 -17.76 25.58
CA SER A 276 -25.93 -16.42 26.12
C SER A 276 -26.43 -16.45 27.58
N ALA A 277 -27.02 -17.55 28.02
CA ALA A 277 -27.43 -17.77 29.41
C ALA A 277 -26.27 -18.21 30.35
N GLY A 278 -25.06 -18.38 29.82
CA GLY A 278 -23.88 -18.79 30.57
C GLY A 278 -23.77 -20.32 30.81
N HIS A 279 -24.53 -21.12 30.08
CA HIS A 279 -24.43 -22.58 30.16
C HIS A 279 -23.36 -23.11 29.19
N LEU A 280 -22.45 -23.96 29.73
CA LEU A 280 -21.53 -24.73 28.89
C LEU A 280 -22.22 -26.06 28.51
N LEU A 281 -22.59 -26.19 27.26
CA LEU A 281 -23.35 -27.34 26.75
C LEU A 281 -22.50 -28.14 25.76
N PRO A 282 -22.62 -29.51 25.74
CA PRO A 282 -22.11 -30.33 24.67
C PRO A 282 -22.85 -30.05 23.35
N ALA A 283 -22.25 -30.39 22.22
CA ALA A 283 -22.86 -30.20 20.91
C ALA A 283 -24.10 -31.07 20.72
N SER A 284 -24.13 -32.25 21.32
CA SER A 284 -25.25 -33.19 21.28
C SER A 284 -25.44 -33.81 22.64
N ASP A 285 -26.69 -34.21 22.95
CA ASP A 285 -27.03 -34.86 24.21
C ASP A 285 -26.33 -36.23 24.31
N ASP A 286 -25.71 -36.54 25.45
CA ASP A 286 -25.00 -37.78 25.76
C ASP A 286 -23.87 -38.18 24.78
N ALA A 287 -23.19 -37.18 24.15
CA ALA A 287 -22.20 -37.42 23.10
C ALA A 287 -20.76 -37.02 23.46
N GLN A 288 -20.57 -36.14 24.44
CA GLN A 288 -19.24 -35.64 24.88
C GLN A 288 -19.05 -35.87 26.37
N ASP A 289 -17.84 -36.29 26.76
CA ASP A 289 -17.44 -36.49 28.14
C ASP A 289 -16.75 -35.26 28.73
N LEU A 290 -16.85 -35.06 30.04
CA LEU A 290 -16.02 -34.13 30.78
C LEU A 290 -14.87 -34.91 31.45
N GLY A 291 -13.71 -34.89 30.81
CA GLY A 291 -12.56 -35.72 31.12
C GLY A 291 -12.58 -37.06 30.37
N SER A 292 -11.72 -37.98 30.77
CA SER A 292 -11.62 -39.33 30.18
C SER A 292 -11.15 -40.33 31.22
N GLY A 293 -11.12 -41.64 30.88
CA GLY A 293 -10.60 -42.68 31.78
C GLY A 293 -9.13 -42.49 32.18
N SER A 294 -8.35 -41.74 31.44
CA SER A 294 -6.93 -41.45 31.71
C SER A 294 -6.65 -40.00 32.13
N LEU A 295 -7.55 -39.04 31.86
CA LEU A 295 -7.40 -37.62 32.15
C LEU A 295 -8.64 -37.14 32.94
N GLN A 296 -8.51 -37.01 34.24
CA GLN A 296 -9.58 -36.64 35.15
C GLN A 296 -9.43 -35.18 35.61
N TRP A 297 -10.56 -34.53 35.87
CA TRP A 297 -10.57 -33.27 36.61
C TRP A 297 -10.20 -33.53 38.09
N ARG A 298 -9.36 -32.68 38.66
CA ARG A 298 -8.97 -32.84 40.07
C ARG A 298 -10.16 -32.65 40.98
N ASP A 299 -10.95 -31.63 40.79
CA ASP A 299 -12.12 -31.28 41.58
C ASP A 299 -13.23 -30.73 40.69
N ILE A 300 -14.47 -30.95 41.04
CA ILE A 300 -15.66 -30.29 40.47
C ILE A 300 -16.38 -29.54 41.58
N TYR A 301 -16.47 -28.24 41.50
CA TYR A 301 -17.21 -27.38 42.44
C TYR A 301 -18.60 -27.12 41.87
N THR A 302 -19.61 -27.72 42.45
CA THR A 302 -21.01 -27.59 42.03
C THR A 302 -21.93 -27.60 43.26
N GLY A 303 -23.04 -26.87 43.25
CA GLY A 303 -24.05 -26.94 44.30
C GLY A 303 -24.76 -28.27 44.28
N ASP A 304 -25.46 -28.58 43.19
CA ASP A 304 -26.17 -29.85 43.01
C ASP A 304 -25.50 -30.68 41.91
N LEU A 305 -25.41 -32.01 42.10
CA LEU A 305 -25.05 -32.94 41.04
C LEU A 305 -26.29 -33.64 40.50
N ASN A 306 -26.68 -33.33 39.28
CA ASN A 306 -27.83 -33.91 38.62
C ASN A 306 -27.42 -35.08 37.70
N LEU A 307 -27.97 -36.25 37.91
CA LEU A 307 -27.75 -37.49 37.20
C LEU A 307 -29.05 -37.87 36.46
N ASN A 308 -29.06 -37.85 35.13
CA ASN A 308 -30.27 -38.13 34.36
C ASN A 308 -29.93 -38.93 33.11
N ASN A 309 -30.53 -40.12 32.98
CA ASN A 309 -30.40 -40.98 31.83
C ASN A 309 -31.77 -41.32 31.20
N THR A 310 -32.77 -40.47 31.42
CA THR A 310 -34.14 -40.76 30.91
C THR A 310 -34.25 -40.67 29.38
N ARG A 311 -33.28 -40.05 28.69
CA ARG A 311 -33.34 -39.80 27.26
C ARG A 311 -32.57 -40.83 26.42
N HIS A 312 -31.45 -41.35 26.89
CA HIS A 312 -30.53 -42.13 26.04
C HIS A 312 -30.15 -43.47 26.69
N ARG A 313 -29.26 -43.50 27.64
CA ARG A 313 -28.73 -44.73 28.21
C ARG A 313 -29.58 -45.19 29.41
N LYS A 314 -29.84 -46.49 29.45
CA LYS A 314 -30.33 -47.13 30.66
C LYS A 314 -29.17 -47.50 31.55
N ASN A 315 -29.38 -47.56 32.86
CA ASN A 315 -28.33 -48.01 33.75
C ASN A 315 -28.01 -49.49 33.54
N GLU A 316 -26.81 -49.91 33.82
CA GLU A 316 -26.32 -51.26 33.55
C GLU A 316 -26.70 -52.29 34.59
N VAL A 317 -27.28 -51.86 35.71
CA VAL A 317 -27.60 -52.74 36.84
C VAL A 317 -29.00 -53.41 36.67
N ASP A 318 -29.99 -52.60 36.37
CA ASP A 318 -31.37 -53.10 36.25
C ASP A 318 -32.07 -52.69 34.96
N GLY A 319 -31.37 -52.01 34.04
CA GLY A 319 -31.88 -51.58 32.75
C GLY A 319 -32.95 -50.48 32.79
N THR A 320 -33.12 -49.81 33.91
CA THR A 320 -34.10 -48.73 34.07
C THR A 320 -33.47 -47.35 33.80
N SER A 321 -34.35 -46.36 33.65
CA SER A 321 -33.92 -44.94 33.51
C SER A 321 -34.28 -44.20 34.81
N GLY A 322 -33.47 -43.22 35.18
CA GLY A 322 -33.65 -42.42 36.37
C GLY A 322 -33.30 -40.94 36.17
N SER A 323 -33.79 -40.14 37.10
CA SER A 323 -33.39 -38.73 37.21
C SER A 323 -33.20 -38.47 38.74
N TRP A 324 -31.97 -38.17 39.10
CA TRP A 324 -31.57 -38.02 40.47
C TRP A 324 -30.75 -36.76 40.67
N THR A 325 -30.83 -36.20 41.90
CA THR A 325 -29.95 -35.10 42.31
C THR A 325 -29.29 -35.45 43.66
N ILE A 326 -27.98 -35.28 43.72
CA ILE A 326 -27.22 -35.31 44.98
C ILE A 326 -27.15 -33.89 45.48
N GLN A 327 -27.53 -33.65 46.75
CA GLN A 327 -27.50 -32.34 47.41
C GLN A 327 -26.86 -32.46 48.79
N GLU A 328 -26.07 -31.47 49.14
CA GLU A 328 -25.54 -31.32 50.47
C GLU A 328 -26.50 -30.57 51.39
N GLY A 329 -26.60 -31.00 52.63
CA GLY A 329 -27.22 -30.29 53.74
C GLY A 329 -26.19 -29.95 54.81
N SER A 330 -26.58 -29.28 55.87
CA SER A 330 -25.65 -28.84 56.92
C SER A 330 -24.89 -29.98 57.56
N ASN A 331 -25.53 -31.19 57.73
CA ASN A 331 -24.93 -32.32 58.41
C ASN A 331 -25.00 -33.62 57.59
N ASP A 332 -25.69 -33.62 56.46
CA ASP A 332 -26.00 -34.85 55.74
C ASP A 332 -25.94 -34.62 54.23
N LEU A 333 -25.69 -35.69 53.47
CA LEU A 333 -25.77 -35.72 52.02
C LEU A 333 -27.09 -36.42 51.61
N PHE A 334 -27.85 -35.76 50.72
CA PHE A 334 -29.17 -36.23 50.28
C PHE A 334 -29.19 -36.68 48.84
N LEU A 335 -30.07 -37.66 48.53
CA LEU A 335 -30.34 -38.13 47.20
C LEU A 335 -31.84 -37.96 46.91
N LEU A 336 -32.17 -37.17 45.90
CA LEU A 336 -33.53 -36.86 45.48
C LEU A 336 -33.87 -37.59 44.18
N ASN A 337 -34.94 -38.42 44.22
CA ASN A 337 -35.50 -38.98 42.98
C ASN A 337 -36.43 -37.94 42.34
N ARG A 338 -36.03 -37.38 41.18
CA ARG A 338 -36.78 -36.34 40.48
C ARG A 338 -37.98 -36.88 39.68
N ILE A 339 -38.11 -38.22 39.50
CA ILE A 339 -39.25 -38.83 38.82
C ILE A 339 -40.41 -38.98 39.79
N ASN A 340 -40.19 -39.53 40.99
CA ASN A 340 -41.24 -39.86 41.96
C ASN A 340 -41.28 -38.95 43.20
N GLY A 341 -40.39 -37.97 43.28
CA GLY A 341 -40.31 -37.00 44.41
C GLY A 341 -39.79 -37.56 45.72
N LYS A 342 -39.44 -38.84 45.82
CA LYS A 342 -38.91 -39.44 47.06
C LYS A 342 -37.52 -38.88 47.35
N LYS A 343 -37.25 -38.71 48.66
CA LYS A 343 -35.98 -38.17 49.17
C LYS A 343 -35.32 -39.24 50.05
N TYR A 344 -34.05 -39.39 49.94
CA TYR A 344 -33.24 -40.35 50.65
C TYR A 344 -32.05 -39.62 51.30
N LYS A 345 -31.51 -40.15 52.38
CA LYS A 345 -30.31 -39.70 53.07
C LYS A 345 -29.23 -40.76 52.86
N PHE A 346 -28.00 -40.33 52.56
CA PHE A 346 -26.87 -41.25 52.61
C PHE A 346 -26.59 -41.69 54.06
N ASN A 347 -26.34 -42.96 54.23
CA ASN A 347 -25.98 -43.53 55.53
C ASN A 347 -24.46 -43.42 55.71
N LEU A 348 -24.01 -42.37 56.39
CA LEU A 348 -22.58 -42.05 56.55
C LEU A 348 -22.11 -42.55 57.95
N THR A 349 -20.90 -43.09 58.01
CA THR A 349 -20.20 -43.44 59.22
C THR A 349 -19.03 -42.49 59.41
N GLU A 350 -18.95 -41.84 60.57
CA GLU A 350 -17.81 -40.99 60.91
C GLU A 350 -16.54 -41.84 61.02
N VAL A 351 -15.48 -41.43 60.41
CA VAL A 351 -14.14 -41.99 60.48
C VAL A 351 -13.23 -40.97 61.17
N GLN A 352 -12.47 -41.41 62.17
CA GLN A 352 -11.52 -40.56 62.89
C GLN A 352 -10.23 -40.37 62.13
#